data_0f2f1613cae73c46768fbc7a9cf979a8
#
_entry.id   0f2f1613cae73c46768fbc7a9cf979a8
#
_cell.length_a   1.000
_cell.length_b   1.000
_cell.length_c   1.000
_cell.angle_alpha   90.00
_cell.angle_beta   90.00
_cell.angle_gamma   90.00
#
_symmetry.space_group_name_H-M   'P 1'
#
loop_
_entity.id
_entity.type
_entity.pdbx_description
1 polymer ?
#
loop_
_entity_poly.entity_id
_entity_poly.type
_entity_poly.pdbx_seq_one_letter_code
_entity_poly.pdbx_strand_id
1 'polypeptide(L)'
;MCAHVGNPFNTITMAKKLWEKNIDVNPEIERFTVGRDRVLDTMLARYDVLGSLAHSTMLQDINMLTKSEMESLHSELRNIYATIEKGAFVIEEGVEDVHSQVELMLTRKLGDIGKKIHSGRSRNDQVLVDLKLFTRHELQEICEAVIALFDALQQQSEKHKDVLMPGYTHLQVAMPSSFGLWFGAYAESLADDMLFLQAAYKMCNRNPLGSAAGYGSSFPLNRTMTTELLGFDSMNYNVVYAQMGRGKCEKNIAFALASVAGTLAKMAFDACMFNSQNFGFVKLPAECTTGSSIMPHKKNPDVFEIMRAKCNRLQALPMDITMIMNNLPSGYFRDLQIIKELFLPAFAELKECLAMATYIIERIEVNKEILNDSRYDAMFSVEEVNRLATEGMPFRDAYKKVGLDIEAGTFTPNKDVHHTHEGSIGNLCNEEIKKLMYGIYNAMDFDKARNAEKALLKA
;
A
#
# COMPACT_ATOMS: atom_id res chain seq x y z
N MET A 1 -48.90 -49.99 -17.37
CA MET A 1 -47.43 -50.32 -17.17
C MET A 1 -46.65 -49.07 -17.51
N CYS A 2 -46.38 -48.20 -16.59
CA CYS A 2 -45.49 -47.06 -16.77
C CYS A 2 -44.25 -47.34 -15.91
N ALA A 3 -43.09 -47.51 -16.58
CA ALA A 3 -41.81 -47.74 -15.97
C ALA A 3 -41.28 -46.44 -15.39
N HIS A 4 -40.97 -46.43 -14.10
CA HIS A 4 -40.21 -45.37 -13.44
C HIS A 4 -38.73 -45.48 -13.88
N VAL A 5 -38.24 -44.47 -14.59
CA VAL A 5 -36.86 -44.27 -14.85
C VAL A 5 -36.26 -43.50 -13.64
N GLY A 6 -35.47 -44.20 -12.84
CA GLY A 6 -34.72 -43.63 -11.73
C GLY A 6 -33.62 -42.73 -12.26
N ASN A 7 -33.58 -41.52 -11.77
CA ASN A 7 -32.53 -40.51 -12.04
C ASN A 7 -31.40 -40.73 -10.99
N PRO A 8 -30.16 -41.05 -11.39
CA PRO A 8 -29.06 -41.16 -10.44
C PRO A 8 -28.48 -39.75 -10.19
N PHE A 9 -29.10 -38.99 -9.29
CA PHE A 9 -28.42 -37.82 -8.73
C PHE A 9 -27.25 -38.32 -7.86
N ASN A 10 -26.05 -38.09 -8.36
CA ASN A 10 -24.82 -38.16 -7.55
C ASN A 10 -25.03 -37.24 -6.34
N THR A 11 -25.15 -37.82 -5.18
CA THR A 11 -25.11 -37.12 -3.90
C THR A 11 -23.68 -36.60 -3.73
N ILE A 12 -23.44 -35.33 -4.15
CA ILE A 12 -22.26 -34.59 -3.76
C ILE A 12 -22.36 -34.44 -2.24
N THR A 13 -21.56 -35.21 -1.52
CA THR A 13 -21.43 -35.09 -0.06
C THR A 13 -20.82 -33.67 0.18
N MET A 14 -21.64 -32.68 0.50
CA MET A 14 -21.16 -31.38 0.92
C MET A 14 -20.21 -31.54 2.10
N ALA A 15 -19.08 -30.84 2.07
CA ALA A 15 -18.13 -30.82 3.17
C ALA A 15 -18.82 -30.29 4.42
N LYS A 16 -18.96 -31.12 5.46
CA LYS A 16 -19.55 -30.70 6.74
C LYS A 16 -18.64 -29.72 7.44
N LYS A 17 -19.23 -28.62 7.98
CA LYS A 17 -18.47 -27.65 8.78
C LYS A 17 -17.90 -28.33 10.02
N LEU A 18 -16.66 -27.99 10.38
CA LEU A 18 -15.93 -28.62 11.51
C LEU A 18 -16.66 -28.53 12.87
N TRP A 19 -17.58 -27.58 13.04
CA TRP A 19 -18.37 -27.34 14.26
C TRP A 19 -19.85 -27.78 14.15
N GLU A 20 -20.25 -28.41 13.06
CA GLU A 20 -21.65 -28.76 12.77
C GLU A 20 -22.16 -29.87 13.69
N LYS A 21 -23.21 -29.55 14.46
CA LYS A 21 -23.91 -30.46 15.36
C LYS A 21 -25.29 -30.85 14.81
N ASN A 22 -25.33 -31.48 13.64
CA ASN A 22 -26.57 -32.01 13.02
C ASN A 22 -27.73 -31.00 12.80
N ILE A 23 -27.41 -29.72 12.61
CA ILE A 23 -28.40 -28.71 12.24
C ILE A 23 -27.95 -28.16 10.88
N ASP A 24 -28.77 -28.32 9.86
CA ASP A 24 -28.52 -27.75 8.53
C ASP A 24 -28.55 -26.22 8.61
N VAL A 25 -27.49 -25.58 8.20
CA VAL A 25 -27.43 -24.11 8.16
C VAL A 25 -28.26 -23.64 6.97
N ASN A 26 -29.15 -22.67 7.20
CA ASN A 26 -29.92 -22.04 6.12
C ASN A 26 -28.94 -21.39 5.11
N PRO A 27 -29.01 -21.76 3.82
CA PRO A 27 -28.12 -21.25 2.78
C PRO A 27 -28.12 -19.72 2.64
N GLU A 28 -29.23 -19.04 2.92
CA GLU A 28 -29.32 -17.57 2.88
C GLU A 28 -28.52 -16.94 4.02
N ILE A 29 -28.63 -17.51 5.23
CA ILE A 29 -27.83 -17.07 6.40
C ILE A 29 -26.35 -17.30 6.14
N GLU A 30 -26.00 -18.47 5.58
CA GLU A 30 -24.61 -18.78 5.22
C GLU A 30 -24.06 -17.78 4.21
N ARG A 31 -24.79 -17.53 3.11
CA ARG A 31 -24.40 -16.54 2.09
C ARG A 31 -24.21 -15.14 2.68
N PHE A 32 -25.10 -14.71 3.57
CA PHE A 32 -25.00 -13.41 4.24
C PHE A 32 -23.80 -13.32 5.19
N THR A 33 -23.55 -14.36 5.99
CA THR A 33 -22.48 -14.35 7.01
C THR A 33 -21.09 -14.65 6.48
N VAL A 34 -20.95 -15.43 5.41
CA VAL A 34 -19.68 -15.68 4.73
C VAL A 34 -19.33 -14.51 3.78
N GLY A 35 -20.32 -13.92 3.13
CA GLY A 35 -20.12 -12.79 2.24
C GLY A 35 -19.08 -13.08 1.15
N ARG A 36 -18.09 -12.20 1.04
CA ARG A 36 -16.98 -12.31 0.08
C ARG A 36 -15.74 -13.04 0.62
N ASP A 37 -15.78 -13.55 1.84
CA ASP A 37 -14.62 -14.14 2.51
C ASP A 37 -13.95 -15.24 1.69
N ARG A 38 -14.71 -16.16 1.09
CA ARG A 38 -14.12 -17.24 0.27
C ARG A 38 -13.23 -16.71 -0.86
N VAL A 39 -13.60 -15.59 -1.48
CA VAL A 39 -12.80 -14.98 -2.55
C VAL A 39 -11.60 -14.23 -1.97
N LEU A 40 -11.80 -13.48 -0.90
CA LEU A 40 -10.75 -12.67 -0.30
C LEU A 40 -9.71 -13.51 0.44
N ASP A 41 -10.14 -14.58 1.09
CA ASP A 41 -9.27 -15.48 1.84
C ASP A 41 -8.29 -16.25 0.94
N THR A 42 -8.57 -16.37 -0.37
CA THR A 42 -7.57 -16.92 -1.31
C THR A 42 -6.30 -16.06 -1.34
N MET A 43 -6.41 -14.76 -1.09
CA MET A 43 -5.25 -13.85 -0.97
C MET A 43 -4.41 -14.14 0.29
N LEU A 44 -5.02 -14.75 1.30
CA LEU A 44 -4.37 -15.09 2.57
C LEU A 44 -3.79 -16.51 2.59
N ALA A 45 -4.11 -17.34 1.60
CA ALA A 45 -3.81 -18.77 1.61
C ALA A 45 -2.32 -19.10 1.79
N ARG A 46 -1.42 -18.40 1.12
CA ARG A 46 0.02 -18.60 1.30
C ARG A 46 0.50 -18.30 2.72
N TYR A 47 -0.13 -17.34 3.38
CA TYR A 47 0.23 -16.89 4.73
C TYR A 47 -0.32 -17.84 5.79
N ASP A 48 -1.50 -18.43 5.58
CA ASP A 48 -2.03 -19.51 6.43
C ASP A 48 -1.12 -20.73 6.41
N VAL A 49 -0.58 -21.09 5.25
CA VAL A 49 0.41 -22.18 5.14
C VAL A 49 1.70 -21.84 5.90
N LEU A 50 2.23 -20.62 5.77
CA LEU A 50 3.42 -20.20 6.52
C LEU A 50 3.18 -20.19 8.03
N GLY A 51 2.05 -19.66 8.49
CA GLY A 51 1.62 -19.72 9.88
C GLY A 51 1.50 -21.15 10.39
N SER A 52 0.95 -22.05 9.58
CA SER A 52 0.78 -23.48 9.88
C SER A 52 2.10 -24.25 9.93
N LEU A 53 3.09 -23.93 9.08
CA LEU A 53 4.45 -24.49 9.14
C LEU A 53 5.14 -24.12 10.45
N ALA A 54 5.11 -22.84 10.83
CA ALA A 54 5.70 -22.38 12.09
C ALA A 54 4.98 -22.98 13.30
N HIS A 55 3.65 -23.06 13.25
CA HIS A 55 2.83 -23.63 14.33
C HIS A 55 3.10 -25.12 14.53
N SER A 56 3.15 -25.92 13.47
CA SER A 56 3.43 -27.36 13.57
C SER A 56 4.85 -27.66 14.05
N THR A 57 5.83 -26.82 13.70
CA THR A 57 7.18 -26.88 14.28
C THR A 57 7.12 -26.67 15.81
N MET A 58 6.39 -25.67 16.26
CA MET A 58 6.21 -25.39 17.70
C MET A 58 5.45 -26.53 18.39
N LEU A 59 4.41 -27.13 17.76
CA LEU A 59 3.70 -28.27 18.32
C LEU A 59 4.63 -29.49 18.54
N GLN A 60 5.60 -29.69 17.66
CA GLN A 60 6.62 -30.73 17.84
C GLN A 60 7.56 -30.41 19.00
N ASP A 61 7.99 -29.17 19.15
CA ASP A 61 8.84 -28.71 20.27
C ASP A 61 8.19 -28.98 21.64
N ILE A 62 6.88 -28.74 21.75
CA ILE A 62 6.11 -29.00 22.98
C ILE A 62 5.56 -30.46 23.08
N ASN A 63 6.04 -31.36 22.24
CA ASN A 63 5.68 -32.81 22.22
C ASN A 63 4.19 -33.10 21.92
N MET A 64 3.47 -32.23 21.26
CA MET A 64 2.11 -32.46 20.74
C MET A 64 2.12 -33.20 19.40
N LEU A 65 3.22 -33.09 18.67
CA LEU A 65 3.52 -33.86 17.44
C LEU A 65 4.83 -34.60 17.61
N THR A 66 4.88 -35.82 17.08
CA THR A 66 6.17 -36.50 16.84
C THR A 66 6.89 -35.82 15.68
N LYS A 67 8.20 -36.02 15.58
CA LYS A 67 9.00 -35.53 14.46
C LYS A 67 8.45 -36.00 13.11
N SER A 68 8.10 -37.28 12.98
CA SER A 68 7.54 -37.85 11.75
C SER A 68 6.18 -37.25 11.36
N GLU A 69 5.31 -36.98 12.35
CA GLU A 69 4.03 -36.31 12.10
C GLU A 69 4.24 -34.87 11.61
N MET A 70 5.14 -34.14 12.23
CA MET A 70 5.51 -32.80 11.79
C MET A 70 6.08 -32.78 10.36
N GLU A 71 7.00 -33.71 10.04
CA GLU A 71 7.58 -33.84 8.69
C GLU A 71 6.49 -34.15 7.65
N SER A 72 5.52 -35.02 7.99
CA SER A 72 4.37 -35.31 7.11
C SER A 72 3.49 -34.09 6.87
N LEU A 73 3.19 -33.32 7.93
CA LEU A 73 2.44 -32.05 7.82
C LEU A 73 3.20 -31.03 6.96
N HIS A 74 4.50 -30.86 7.19
CA HIS A 74 5.34 -29.94 6.42
C HIS A 74 5.38 -30.28 4.94
N SER A 75 5.53 -31.57 4.61
CA SER A 75 5.50 -32.04 3.21
C SER A 75 4.19 -31.66 2.53
N GLU A 76 3.05 -31.91 3.18
CA GLU A 76 1.75 -31.60 2.58
C GLU A 76 1.45 -30.10 2.58
N LEU A 77 1.82 -29.34 3.61
CA LEU A 77 1.69 -27.88 3.62
C LEU A 77 2.48 -27.22 2.48
N ARG A 78 3.69 -27.71 2.17
CA ARG A 78 4.46 -27.23 1.02
C ARG A 78 3.82 -27.61 -0.32
N ASN A 79 3.16 -28.76 -0.44
CA ASN A 79 2.37 -29.14 -1.61
C ASN A 79 1.18 -28.19 -1.79
N ILE A 80 0.48 -27.84 -0.69
CA ILE A 80 -0.60 -26.84 -0.71
C ILE A 80 -0.06 -25.49 -1.14
N TYR A 81 1.08 -25.04 -0.59
CA TYR A 81 1.74 -23.81 -0.99
C TYR A 81 2.06 -23.78 -2.48
N ALA A 82 2.62 -24.86 -3.01
CA ALA A 82 2.90 -24.98 -4.45
C ALA A 82 1.63 -24.93 -5.32
N THR A 83 0.50 -25.40 -4.81
CA THR A 83 -0.81 -25.31 -5.47
C THR A 83 -1.32 -23.87 -5.48
N ILE A 84 -1.12 -23.14 -4.38
CA ILE A 84 -1.46 -21.71 -4.27
C ILE A 84 -0.65 -20.88 -5.26
N GLU A 85 0.67 -21.09 -5.33
CA GLU A 85 1.56 -20.36 -6.26
C GLU A 85 1.22 -20.61 -7.74
N LYS A 86 0.61 -21.75 -8.06
CA LYS A 86 0.11 -22.05 -9.42
C LYS A 86 -1.27 -21.45 -9.70
N GLY A 87 -1.88 -20.75 -8.74
CA GLY A 87 -3.23 -20.19 -8.88
C GLY A 87 -4.34 -21.26 -8.92
N ALA A 88 -4.07 -22.47 -8.45
CA ALA A 88 -4.99 -23.63 -8.50
C ALA A 88 -5.68 -23.90 -7.14
N PHE A 89 -5.39 -23.12 -6.11
CA PHE A 89 -6.04 -23.25 -4.79
C PHE A 89 -7.44 -22.63 -4.83
N VAL A 90 -8.42 -23.38 -4.36
CA VAL A 90 -9.81 -22.95 -4.28
C VAL A 90 -10.38 -23.32 -2.92
N ILE A 91 -11.15 -22.44 -2.31
CA ILE A 91 -11.97 -22.74 -1.14
C ILE A 91 -13.27 -23.38 -1.65
N GLU A 92 -13.46 -24.64 -1.31
CA GLU A 92 -14.59 -25.44 -1.79
C GLU A 92 -15.93 -24.92 -1.29
N GLU A 93 -16.99 -25.16 -2.05
CA GLU A 93 -18.35 -24.85 -1.61
C GLU A 93 -18.68 -25.62 -0.32
N GLY A 94 -19.29 -24.93 0.65
CA GLY A 94 -19.55 -25.48 1.98
C GLY A 94 -18.38 -25.33 2.97
N VAL A 95 -17.19 -24.95 2.51
CA VAL A 95 -16.06 -24.55 3.37
C VAL A 95 -16.13 -23.05 3.65
N GLU A 96 -15.93 -22.66 4.90
CA GLU A 96 -16.19 -21.27 5.34
C GLU A 96 -15.06 -20.30 4.98
N ASP A 97 -13.81 -20.72 5.14
CA ASP A 97 -12.60 -19.89 5.03
C ASP A 97 -11.36 -20.70 4.63
N VAL A 98 -10.24 -20.00 4.46
CA VAL A 98 -8.94 -20.58 4.10
C VAL A 98 -8.44 -21.58 5.13
N HIS A 99 -8.61 -21.29 6.42
CA HIS A 99 -8.14 -22.17 7.51
C HIS A 99 -8.82 -23.54 7.45
N SER A 100 -10.14 -23.54 7.27
CA SER A 100 -10.94 -24.75 7.11
C SER A 100 -10.56 -25.52 5.84
N GLN A 101 -10.24 -24.82 4.74
CA GLN A 101 -9.82 -25.47 3.50
C GLN A 101 -8.45 -26.15 3.67
N VAL A 102 -7.48 -25.48 4.26
CA VAL A 102 -6.14 -26.07 4.51
C VAL A 102 -6.25 -27.27 5.45
N GLU A 103 -6.98 -27.17 6.56
CA GLU A 103 -7.21 -28.29 7.49
C GLU A 103 -7.92 -29.46 6.81
N LEU A 104 -8.91 -29.18 5.96
CA LEU A 104 -9.62 -30.22 5.18
C LEU A 104 -8.67 -30.96 4.23
N MET A 105 -7.82 -30.25 3.50
CA MET A 105 -6.82 -30.84 2.60
C MET A 105 -5.84 -31.71 3.38
N LEU A 106 -5.30 -31.21 4.50
CA LEU A 106 -4.42 -31.97 5.39
C LEU A 106 -5.10 -33.22 5.92
N THR A 107 -6.35 -33.12 6.38
CA THR A 107 -7.12 -34.25 6.93
C THR A 107 -7.43 -35.28 5.86
N ARG A 108 -7.80 -34.89 4.66
CA ARG A 108 -8.02 -35.84 3.54
C ARG A 108 -6.76 -36.60 3.16
N LYS A 109 -5.60 -35.95 3.27
CA LYS A 109 -4.32 -36.56 2.89
C LYS A 109 -3.67 -37.36 4.00
N LEU A 110 -3.74 -36.91 5.24
CA LEU A 110 -2.98 -37.43 6.38
C LEU A 110 -3.86 -38.02 7.49
N GLY A 111 -5.18 -37.97 7.34
CA GLY A 111 -6.11 -38.51 8.35
C GLY A 111 -6.00 -37.74 9.68
N ASP A 112 -5.87 -38.50 10.78
CA ASP A 112 -5.82 -37.91 12.13
C ASP A 112 -4.59 -37.03 12.38
N ILE A 113 -3.50 -37.23 11.65
CA ILE A 113 -2.33 -36.34 11.71
C ILE A 113 -2.72 -34.95 11.25
N GLY A 114 -3.51 -34.84 10.16
CA GLY A 114 -3.98 -33.54 9.64
C GLY A 114 -4.83 -32.76 10.64
N LYS A 115 -5.65 -33.43 11.44
CA LYS A 115 -6.50 -32.81 12.47
C LYS A 115 -5.70 -32.22 13.64
N LYS A 116 -4.49 -32.71 13.92
CA LYS A 116 -3.65 -32.22 15.01
C LYS A 116 -3.18 -30.79 14.81
N ILE A 117 -3.16 -30.29 13.57
CA ILE A 117 -2.70 -28.94 13.23
C ILE A 117 -3.47 -27.85 13.96
N HIS A 118 -4.72 -28.10 14.34
CA HIS A 118 -5.57 -27.14 15.04
C HIS A 118 -5.28 -27.01 16.55
N SER A 119 -4.47 -27.92 17.11
CA SER A 119 -4.17 -27.95 18.55
C SER A 119 -3.56 -26.63 19.01
N GLY A 120 -4.12 -26.04 20.08
CA GLY A 120 -3.57 -24.84 20.71
C GLY A 120 -3.80 -23.52 19.97
N ARG A 121 -4.55 -23.49 18.87
CA ARG A 121 -4.92 -22.26 18.16
C ARG A 121 -6.43 -22.14 17.93
N SER A 122 -6.84 -20.99 17.49
CA SER A 122 -8.20 -20.68 17.05
C SER A 122 -8.15 -20.06 15.65
N ARG A 123 -9.26 -20.14 14.90
CA ARG A 123 -9.41 -19.35 13.65
C ARG A 123 -9.15 -17.86 13.87
N ASN A 124 -9.40 -17.36 15.09
CA ASN A 124 -9.19 -15.96 15.42
C ASN A 124 -7.72 -15.56 15.35
N ASP A 125 -6.79 -16.35 15.94
CA ASP A 125 -5.36 -16.01 15.86
C ASP A 125 -4.72 -16.46 14.54
N GLN A 126 -5.32 -17.42 13.83
CA GLN A 126 -4.92 -17.77 12.46
C GLN A 126 -5.14 -16.60 11.50
N VAL A 127 -6.36 -16.06 11.43
CA VAL A 127 -6.64 -14.92 10.54
C VAL A 127 -5.80 -13.69 10.91
N LEU A 128 -5.47 -13.51 12.19
CA LEU A 128 -4.61 -12.39 12.60
C LEU A 128 -3.17 -12.55 12.09
N VAL A 129 -2.58 -13.74 12.19
CA VAL A 129 -1.22 -13.96 11.69
C VAL A 129 -1.18 -13.86 10.17
N ASP A 130 -2.19 -14.38 9.49
CA ASP A 130 -2.28 -14.30 8.03
C ASP A 130 -2.37 -12.86 7.54
N LEU A 131 -3.25 -12.06 8.15
CA LEU A 131 -3.39 -10.64 7.82
C LEU A 131 -2.08 -9.86 8.09
N LYS A 132 -1.35 -10.19 9.15
CA LYS A 132 -0.08 -9.53 9.45
C LYS A 132 1.04 -9.93 8.50
N LEU A 133 1.12 -11.22 8.13
CA LEU A 133 2.08 -11.69 7.14
C LEU A 133 1.77 -11.11 5.75
N PHE A 134 0.51 -11.12 5.32
CA PHE A 134 0.03 -10.48 4.11
C PHE A 134 0.40 -8.99 4.10
N THR A 135 -0.02 -8.26 5.13
CA THR A 135 0.19 -6.81 5.19
C THR A 135 1.68 -6.46 5.23
N ARG A 136 2.49 -7.24 5.93
CA ARG A 136 3.95 -7.06 5.98
C ARG A 136 4.57 -7.19 4.58
N HIS A 137 4.14 -8.17 3.81
CA HIS A 137 4.59 -8.37 2.43
C HIS A 137 4.12 -7.22 1.53
N GLU A 138 2.85 -6.87 1.59
CA GLU A 138 2.27 -5.79 0.78
C GLU A 138 2.89 -4.41 1.09
N LEU A 139 3.15 -4.10 2.37
CA LEU A 139 3.85 -2.87 2.76
C LEU A 139 5.26 -2.81 2.22
N GLN A 140 5.98 -3.94 2.19
CA GLN A 140 7.29 -4.00 1.59
C GLN A 140 7.24 -3.67 0.09
N GLU A 141 6.32 -4.27 -0.68
CA GLU A 141 6.15 -3.99 -2.11
C GLU A 141 5.75 -2.53 -2.35
N ILE A 142 4.90 -1.94 -1.49
CA ILE A 142 4.56 -0.52 -1.56
C ILE A 142 5.80 0.36 -1.30
N CYS A 143 6.60 0.05 -0.27
CA CYS A 143 7.82 0.80 -0.01
C CYS A 143 8.80 0.73 -1.19
N GLU A 144 8.96 -0.42 -1.83
CA GLU A 144 9.76 -0.59 -3.04
C GLU A 144 9.21 0.22 -4.22
N ALA A 145 7.88 0.26 -4.39
CA ALA A 145 7.24 1.07 -5.43
C ALA A 145 7.36 2.58 -5.15
N VAL A 146 7.29 2.99 -3.88
CA VAL A 146 7.54 4.40 -3.47
C VAL A 146 8.98 4.79 -3.76
N ILE A 147 9.98 3.93 -3.48
CA ILE A 147 11.38 4.17 -3.83
C ILE A 147 11.55 4.32 -5.34
N ALA A 148 10.91 3.48 -6.15
CA ALA A 148 11.00 3.59 -7.61
C ALA A 148 10.46 4.94 -8.12
N LEU A 149 9.32 5.40 -7.61
CA LEU A 149 8.77 6.72 -7.94
C LEU A 149 9.68 7.85 -7.43
N PHE A 150 10.18 7.74 -6.21
CA PHE A 150 11.12 8.70 -5.62
C PHE A 150 12.35 8.87 -6.50
N ASP A 151 12.97 7.79 -6.92
CA ASP A 151 14.17 7.82 -7.77
C ASP A 151 13.88 8.45 -9.13
N ALA A 152 12.72 8.16 -9.73
CA ALA A 152 12.29 8.79 -10.98
C ALA A 152 12.10 10.31 -10.81
N LEU A 153 11.48 10.75 -9.71
CA LEU A 153 11.30 12.17 -9.39
C LEU A 153 12.64 12.87 -9.13
N GLN A 154 13.55 12.24 -8.39
CA GLN A 154 14.90 12.75 -8.14
C GLN A 154 15.70 12.91 -9.45
N GLN A 155 15.60 11.93 -10.34
CA GLN A 155 16.23 11.99 -11.64
C GLN A 155 15.70 13.13 -12.50
N GLN A 156 14.38 13.35 -12.54
CA GLN A 156 13.78 14.45 -13.25
C GLN A 156 14.11 15.80 -12.60
N SER A 157 14.15 15.86 -11.27
CA SER A 157 14.57 17.04 -10.52
C SER A 157 15.99 17.47 -10.92
N GLU A 158 16.94 16.57 -10.88
CA GLU A 158 18.33 16.86 -11.25
C GLU A 158 18.48 17.21 -12.73
N LYS A 159 17.79 16.49 -13.63
CA LYS A 159 17.82 16.75 -15.08
C LYS A 159 17.30 18.12 -15.47
N HIS A 160 16.34 18.65 -14.70
CA HIS A 160 15.65 19.89 -15.01
C HIS A 160 15.86 20.98 -13.95
N LYS A 161 16.91 20.90 -13.14
CA LYS A 161 17.18 21.82 -12.03
C LYS A 161 17.30 23.29 -12.46
N ASP A 162 17.87 23.49 -13.65
CA ASP A 162 18.11 24.84 -14.20
C ASP A 162 17.00 25.30 -15.16
N VAL A 163 15.93 24.51 -15.36
CA VAL A 163 14.82 24.86 -16.24
C VAL A 163 13.75 25.54 -15.42
N LEU A 164 13.69 26.89 -15.54
CA LEU A 164 12.71 27.68 -14.82
C LEU A 164 11.28 27.42 -15.32
N MET A 165 10.33 27.56 -14.40
CA MET A 165 8.91 27.53 -14.67
C MET A 165 8.17 28.58 -13.82
N PRO A 166 6.97 29.04 -14.22
CA PRO A 166 6.20 29.97 -13.39
C PRO A 166 5.70 29.28 -12.11
N GLY A 167 6.01 29.84 -10.95
CA GLY A 167 5.42 29.48 -9.67
C GLY A 167 4.08 30.19 -9.47
N TYR A 168 3.14 29.53 -8.80
CA TYR A 168 1.78 30.01 -8.59
C TYR A 168 1.43 30.06 -7.10
N THR A 169 0.74 31.12 -6.70
CA THR A 169 -0.02 31.20 -5.46
C THR A 169 -1.43 31.70 -5.80
N HIS A 170 -2.47 31.13 -5.16
CA HIS A 170 -3.87 31.48 -5.44
C HIS A 170 -4.27 31.36 -6.93
N LEU A 171 -3.63 30.42 -7.67
CA LEU A 171 -3.74 30.28 -9.13
C LEU A 171 -3.37 31.57 -9.91
N GLN A 172 -2.60 32.46 -9.31
CA GLN A 172 -1.98 33.61 -9.94
C GLN A 172 -0.49 33.39 -10.10
N VAL A 173 0.07 33.87 -11.19
CA VAL A 173 1.52 33.88 -11.41
C VAL A 173 2.19 34.67 -10.27
N ALA A 174 3.14 34.05 -9.60
CA ALA A 174 3.76 34.63 -8.42
C ALA A 174 5.26 34.89 -8.64
N MET A 175 6.09 33.90 -8.55
CA MET A 175 7.55 34.02 -8.58
C MET A 175 8.17 32.94 -9.48
N PRO A 176 9.45 33.09 -9.90
CA PRO A 176 10.17 32.03 -10.56
C PRO A 176 10.24 30.76 -9.70
N SER A 177 10.03 29.63 -10.32
CA SER A 177 10.29 28.29 -9.80
C SER A 177 11.11 27.52 -10.83
N SER A 178 11.39 26.24 -10.59
CA SER A 178 11.99 25.38 -11.60
C SER A 178 11.28 24.02 -11.66
N PHE A 179 11.38 23.34 -12.80
CA PHE A 179 10.91 21.96 -12.89
C PHE A 179 11.65 21.05 -11.91
N GLY A 180 12.93 21.35 -11.64
CA GLY A 180 13.69 20.65 -10.60
C GLY A 180 13.06 20.76 -9.22
N LEU A 181 12.64 21.97 -8.81
CA LEU A 181 11.93 22.18 -7.55
C LEU A 181 10.58 21.46 -7.52
N TRP A 182 9.82 21.49 -8.62
CA TRP A 182 8.52 20.84 -8.69
C TRP A 182 8.62 19.32 -8.52
N PHE A 183 9.54 18.65 -9.23
CA PHE A 183 9.78 17.21 -9.07
C PHE A 183 10.36 16.90 -7.68
N GLY A 184 11.31 17.70 -7.20
CA GLY A 184 11.93 17.54 -5.88
C GLY A 184 10.94 17.65 -4.73
N ALA A 185 9.94 18.52 -4.83
CA ALA A 185 8.90 18.68 -3.81
C ALA A 185 8.07 17.39 -3.62
N TYR A 186 7.75 16.69 -4.70
CA TYR A 186 7.06 15.39 -4.60
C TYR A 186 7.97 14.29 -4.09
N ALA A 187 9.26 14.33 -4.44
CA ALA A 187 10.24 13.38 -3.87
C ALA A 187 10.36 13.56 -2.35
N GLU A 188 10.45 14.78 -1.85
CA GLU A 188 10.50 15.05 -0.41
C GLU A 188 9.21 14.67 0.30
N SER A 189 8.04 14.94 -0.29
CA SER A 189 6.74 14.49 0.23
C SER A 189 6.66 12.97 0.38
N LEU A 190 7.22 12.20 -0.57
CA LEU A 190 7.29 10.75 -0.46
C LEU A 190 8.23 10.27 0.67
N ALA A 191 9.24 11.06 1.06
CA ALA A 191 10.08 10.74 2.21
C ALA A 191 9.30 10.83 3.53
N ASP A 192 8.40 11.81 3.68
CA ASP A 192 7.48 11.90 4.80
C ASP A 192 6.49 10.73 4.80
N ASP A 193 5.94 10.36 3.63
CA ASP A 193 5.08 9.18 3.49
C ASP A 193 5.80 7.88 3.89
N MET A 194 7.11 7.75 3.57
CA MET A 194 7.93 6.61 3.94
C MET A 194 8.11 6.49 5.45
N LEU A 195 8.22 7.60 6.19
CA LEU A 195 8.22 7.57 7.67
C LEU A 195 6.92 6.96 8.21
N PHE A 196 5.79 7.32 7.59
CA PHE A 196 4.50 6.81 8.00
C PHE A 196 4.35 5.32 7.67
N LEU A 197 4.82 4.88 6.49
CA LEU A 197 4.90 3.46 6.11
C LEU A 197 5.81 2.67 7.06
N GLN A 198 6.95 3.23 7.48
CA GLN A 198 7.84 2.60 8.46
C GLN A 198 7.14 2.39 9.81
N ALA A 199 6.39 3.37 10.29
CA ALA A 199 5.61 3.24 11.52
C ALA A 199 4.53 2.15 11.40
N ALA A 200 3.82 2.11 10.26
CA ALA A 200 2.83 1.09 9.95
C ALA A 200 3.45 -0.33 9.90
N TYR A 201 4.60 -0.47 9.25
CA TYR A 201 5.36 -1.73 9.19
C TYR A 201 5.75 -2.22 10.60
N LYS A 202 6.30 -1.38 11.45
CA LYS A 202 6.66 -1.72 12.83
C LYS A 202 5.46 -2.16 13.67
N MET A 203 4.28 -1.56 13.46
CA MET A 203 3.04 -1.97 14.14
C MET A 203 2.53 -3.31 13.63
N CYS A 204 2.64 -3.57 12.33
CA CYS A 204 2.24 -4.83 11.71
C CYS A 204 3.19 -5.97 12.10
N ASN A 205 4.49 -5.72 12.19
CA ASN A 205 5.53 -6.74 12.35
C ASN A 205 5.63 -7.29 13.79
N ARG A 206 4.46 -7.71 14.35
CA ARG A 206 4.32 -8.31 15.69
C ARG A 206 3.44 -9.55 15.63
N ASN A 207 3.98 -10.69 16.05
CA ASN A 207 3.31 -11.99 16.00
C ASN A 207 2.08 -12.05 16.93
N PRO A 208 0.86 -12.33 16.44
CA PRO A 208 -0.33 -12.55 17.25
C PRO A 208 -0.56 -14.03 17.58
N LEU A 209 0.09 -14.97 16.85
CA LEU A 209 -0.16 -16.42 16.93
C LEU A 209 0.09 -16.94 18.35
N GLY A 210 -0.75 -17.88 18.77
CA GLY A 210 -0.77 -18.41 20.13
C GLY A 210 -1.60 -17.59 21.12
N SER A 211 -2.30 -16.51 20.65
CA SER A 211 -3.32 -15.84 21.44
C SER A 211 -4.64 -16.63 21.49
N ALA A 212 -4.76 -17.65 20.66
CA ALA A 212 -5.93 -18.51 20.51
C ALA A 212 -7.21 -17.66 20.26
N ALA A 213 -8.28 -17.89 21.01
CA ALA A 213 -9.49 -17.10 20.91
C ALA A 213 -9.38 -15.71 21.59
N GLY A 214 -8.18 -15.27 21.95
CA GLY A 214 -7.91 -14.00 22.60
C GLY A 214 -7.67 -14.08 24.09
N TYR A 215 -7.66 -15.27 24.65
CA TYR A 215 -7.48 -15.50 26.09
C TYR A 215 -6.36 -16.49 26.41
N GLY A 216 -5.55 -16.84 25.40
CA GLY A 216 -4.48 -17.81 25.52
C GLY A 216 -4.96 -19.26 25.50
N SER A 217 -4.09 -20.18 25.92
CA SER A 217 -4.33 -21.60 25.94
C SER A 217 -3.69 -22.26 27.14
N SER A 218 -4.25 -23.39 27.61
CA SER A 218 -3.62 -24.27 28.60
C SER A 218 -2.49 -25.13 28.03
N PHE A 219 -2.32 -25.18 26.71
CA PHE A 219 -1.14 -25.78 26.08
C PHE A 219 0.10 -24.93 26.37
N PRO A 220 1.28 -25.52 26.58
CA PRO A 220 2.52 -24.78 26.85
C PRO A 220 3.12 -24.18 25.55
N LEU A 221 2.35 -23.35 24.84
CA LEU A 221 2.70 -22.80 23.55
C LEU A 221 3.99 -21.96 23.60
N ASN A 222 4.94 -22.23 22.70
CA ASN A 222 6.17 -21.48 22.54
C ASN A 222 6.00 -20.36 21.51
N ARG A 223 5.43 -19.21 21.95
CA ARG A 223 5.17 -18.06 21.10
C ARG A 223 6.46 -17.36 20.63
N THR A 224 7.54 -17.47 21.40
CA THR A 224 8.86 -16.95 21.00
C THR A 224 9.36 -17.67 19.76
N MET A 225 9.29 -19.01 19.77
CA MET A 225 9.68 -19.84 18.63
C MET A 225 8.90 -19.46 17.35
N THR A 226 7.57 -19.37 17.43
CA THR A 226 6.76 -19.00 16.26
C THR A 226 7.04 -17.57 15.78
N THR A 227 7.41 -16.65 16.67
CA THR A 227 7.82 -15.29 16.33
C THR A 227 9.11 -15.30 15.51
N GLU A 228 10.10 -16.06 15.94
CA GLU A 228 11.39 -16.23 15.26
C GLU A 228 11.22 -16.92 13.89
N LEU A 229 10.50 -18.06 13.87
CA LEU A 229 10.25 -18.82 12.64
C LEU A 229 9.54 -18.00 11.56
N LEU A 230 8.62 -17.13 11.94
CA LEU A 230 7.89 -16.24 11.03
C LEU A 230 8.62 -14.93 10.74
N GLY A 231 9.78 -14.69 11.37
CA GLY A 231 10.59 -13.49 11.14
C GLY A 231 9.95 -12.21 11.63
N PHE A 232 9.07 -12.26 12.63
CA PHE A 232 8.55 -11.06 13.27
C PHE A 232 9.61 -10.41 14.18
N ASP A 233 9.52 -9.10 14.37
CA ASP A 233 10.44 -8.39 15.29
C ASP A 233 10.12 -8.65 16.75
N SER A 234 8.85 -8.83 17.05
CA SER A 234 8.34 -9.11 18.38
C SER A 234 6.97 -9.80 18.32
N MET A 235 6.28 -9.94 19.44
CA MET A 235 4.92 -10.46 19.49
C MET A 235 3.96 -9.45 20.12
N ASN A 236 2.67 -9.66 19.91
CA ASN A 236 1.65 -9.06 20.76
C ASN A 236 1.66 -9.81 22.08
N TYR A 237 2.32 -9.28 23.10
CA TYR A 237 2.53 -9.97 24.39
C TYR A 237 1.22 -10.29 25.11
N ASN A 238 0.33 -9.34 25.20
CA ASN A 238 -0.98 -9.53 25.82
C ASN A 238 -1.93 -10.19 24.79
N VAL A 239 -2.42 -11.38 25.15
CA VAL A 239 -3.28 -12.18 24.26
C VAL A 239 -4.64 -11.52 23.97
N VAL A 240 -5.18 -10.75 24.92
CA VAL A 240 -6.41 -9.97 24.71
C VAL A 240 -6.13 -8.85 23.72
N TYR A 241 -5.00 -8.15 23.85
CA TYR A 241 -4.61 -7.10 22.92
C TYR A 241 -4.35 -7.64 21.51
N ALA A 242 -3.82 -8.86 21.37
CA ALA A 242 -3.64 -9.49 20.06
C ALA A 242 -4.96 -9.48 19.26
N GLN A 243 -6.09 -9.80 19.90
CA GLN A 243 -7.41 -9.74 19.27
C GLN A 243 -7.94 -8.32 19.14
N MET A 244 -7.83 -7.47 20.20
CA MET A 244 -8.24 -6.06 20.14
C MET A 244 -7.46 -5.27 19.09
N GLY A 245 -6.27 -5.74 18.72
CA GLY A 245 -5.44 -5.14 17.70
C GLY A 245 -6.02 -5.22 16.29
N ARG A 246 -6.96 -6.14 16.04
CA ARG A 246 -7.66 -6.24 14.76
C ARG A 246 -8.54 -5.00 14.53
N GLY A 247 -8.59 -4.53 13.30
CA GLY A 247 -9.19 -3.26 12.92
C GLY A 247 -8.29 -2.06 13.26
N LYS A 248 -7.72 -2.00 14.48
CA LYS A 248 -6.78 -0.93 14.86
C LYS A 248 -5.49 -0.98 14.03
N CYS A 249 -4.94 -2.16 13.79
CA CYS A 249 -3.74 -2.34 12.97
C CYS A 249 -4.03 -1.92 11.52
N GLU A 250 -5.09 -2.47 10.94
CA GLU A 250 -5.52 -2.18 9.57
C GLU A 250 -5.84 -0.69 9.37
N LYS A 251 -6.50 -0.05 10.34
CA LYS A 251 -6.77 1.39 10.29
C LYS A 251 -5.47 2.22 10.27
N ASN A 252 -4.51 1.90 11.11
CA ASN A 252 -3.24 2.63 11.14
C ASN A 252 -2.45 2.45 9.85
N ILE A 253 -2.48 1.25 9.27
CA ILE A 253 -1.89 0.99 7.96
C ILE A 253 -2.63 1.77 6.87
N ALA A 254 -3.96 1.78 6.91
CA ALA A 254 -4.77 2.54 5.97
C ALA A 254 -4.45 4.04 5.99
N PHE A 255 -4.10 4.64 7.15
CA PHE A 255 -3.61 6.01 7.22
C PHE A 255 -2.28 6.20 6.47
N ALA A 256 -1.35 5.24 6.55
CA ALA A 256 -0.10 5.31 5.80
C ALA A 256 -0.34 5.18 4.29
N LEU A 257 -1.23 4.26 3.85
CA LEU A 257 -1.63 4.14 2.45
C LEU A 257 -2.31 5.42 1.96
N ALA A 258 -3.20 6.01 2.77
CA ALA A 258 -3.91 7.25 2.46
C ALA A 258 -2.94 8.45 2.32
N SER A 259 -1.85 8.50 3.08
CA SER A 259 -0.81 9.53 2.96
C SER A 259 -0.14 9.49 1.58
N VAL A 260 0.35 8.32 1.18
CA VAL A 260 0.93 8.10 -0.16
C VAL A 260 -0.08 8.45 -1.26
N ALA A 261 -1.34 8.00 -1.10
CA ALA A 261 -2.41 8.31 -2.05
C ALA A 261 -2.68 9.81 -2.13
N GLY A 262 -2.57 10.55 -1.03
CA GLY A 262 -2.70 12.01 -0.98
C GLY A 262 -1.62 12.71 -1.81
N THR A 263 -0.36 12.30 -1.67
CA THR A 263 0.77 12.80 -2.46
C THR A 263 0.56 12.51 -3.95
N LEU A 264 0.16 11.28 -4.32
CA LEU A 264 -0.13 10.92 -5.71
C LEU A 264 -1.32 11.69 -6.30
N ALA A 265 -2.40 11.89 -5.53
CA ALA A 265 -3.58 12.65 -5.98
C ALA A 265 -3.22 14.10 -6.29
N LYS A 266 -2.39 14.74 -5.44
CA LYS A 266 -1.89 16.10 -5.65
C LYS A 266 -1.00 16.19 -6.88
N MET A 267 -0.05 15.27 -7.04
CA MET A 267 0.82 15.20 -8.22
C MET A 267 0.01 14.99 -9.51
N ALA A 268 -0.97 14.12 -9.49
CA ALA A 268 -1.85 13.86 -10.63
C ALA A 268 -2.69 15.11 -11.00
N PHE A 269 -3.13 15.87 -10.00
CA PHE A 269 -3.83 17.14 -10.25
C PHE A 269 -2.92 18.16 -10.94
N ASP A 270 -1.70 18.37 -10.40
CA ASP A 270 -0.73 19.29 -11.00
C ASP A 270 -0.39 18.86 -12.44
N ALA A 271 -0.14 17.56 -12.67
CA ALA A 271 0.18 17.04 -13.99
C ALA A 271 -0.97 17.28 -15.00
N CYS A 272 -2.24 17.07 -14.61
CA CYS A 272 -3.39 17.43 -15.44
C CYS A 272 -3.44 18.91 -15.77
N MET A 273 -3.23 19.77 -14.76
CA MET A 273 -3.26 21.22 -14.92
C MET A 273 -2.13 21.69 -15.83
N PHE A 274 -0.90 21.24 -15.56
CA PHE A 274 0.29 21.66 -16.31
C PHE A 274 0.34 21.09 -17.73
N ASN A 275 -0.31 19.95 -18.00
CA ASN A 275 -0.48 19.41 -19.35
C ASN A 275 -1.60 20.09 -20.13
N SER A 276 -2.46 20.89 -19.48
CA SER A 276 -3.57 21.55 -20.18
C SER A 276 -3.06 22.57 -21.21
N GLN A 277 -3.86 22.84 -22.23
CA GLN A 277 -3.52 23.78 -23.30
C GLN A 277 -3.25 25.21 -22.80
N ASN A 278 -3.85 25.60 -21.66
CA ASN A 278 -3.67 26.94 -21.08
C ASN A 278 -2.32 27.09 -20.37
N PHE A 279 -1.80 26.02 -19.78
CA PHE A 279 -0.50 26.01 -19.11
C PHE A 279 0.62 25.54 -20.03
N GLY A 280 0.50 24.34 -20.59
CA GLY A 280 1.47 23.78 -21.54
C GLY A 280 2.88 23.62 -20.96
N PHE A 281 2.99 23.43 -19.64
CA PHE A 281 4.28 23.29 -18.95
C PHE A 281 4.90 21.92 -19.17
N VAL A 282 4.06 20.90 -19.21
CA VAL A 282 4.49 19.51 -19.46
C VAL A 282 3.71 18.89 -20.61
N LYS A 283 4.32 17.89 -21.22
CA LYS A 283 3.70 17.07 -22.25
C LYS A 283 3.82 15.61 -21.86
N LEU A 284 2.70 14.91 -21.91
CA LEU A 284 2.65 13.49 -21.62
C LEU A 284 3.05 12.67 -22.85
N PRO A 285 3.67 11.48 -22.66
CA PRO A 285 3.88 10.53 -23.74
C PRO A 285 2.58 10.22 -24.47
N ALA A 286 2.65 10.01 -25.78
CA ALA A 286 1.45 9.80 -26.59
C ALA A 286 0.65 8.57 -26.14
N GLU A 287 1.33 7.51 -25.72
CA GLU A 287 0.76 6.27 -25.19
C GLU A 287 0.09 6.43 -23.83
N CYS A 288 0.36 7.53 -23.12
CA CYS A 288 -0.27 7.87 -21.83
C CYS A 288 -1.46 8.82 -21.97
N THR A 289 -1.89 9.08 -23.21
CA THR A 289 -3.01 9.96 -23.51
C THR A 289 -4.06 9.25 -24.34
N THR A 290 -5.33 9.60 -24.16
CA THR A 290 -6.39 9.12 -25.04
C THR A 290 -6.85 10.21 -26.00
N GLY A 291 -7.29 9.81 -27.18
CA GLY A 291 -7.85 10.72 -28.17
C GLY A 291 -9.34 10.96 -27.96
N SER A 292 -9.90 11.84 -28.77
CA SER A 292 -11.35 12.06 -28.87
C SER A 292 -11.87 11.45 -30.17
N SER A 293 -13.04 10.80 -30.12
CA SER A 293 -13.70 10.23 -31.33
C SER A 293 -14.15 11.30 -32.31
N ILE A 294 -14.26 12.56 -31.91
CA ILE A 294 -14.76 13.67 -32.73
C ILE A 294 -13.81 14.87 -32.83
N MET A 295 -12.78 14.92 -31.97
CA MET A 295 -11.81 16.02 -31.90
C MET A 295 -10.39 15.50 -32.14
N PRO A 296 -9.87 15.43 -33.36
CA PRO A 296 -8.62 14.73 -33.66
C PRO A 296 -7.36 15.33 -33.05
N HIS A 297 -7.43 16.59 -32.59
CA HIS A 297 -6.33 17.30 -31.94
C HIS A 297 -6.27 17.09 -30.44
N LYS A 298 -7.32 16.50 -29.82
CA LYS A 298 -7.46 16.40 -28.36
C LYS A 298 -6.71 15.20 -27.82
N LYS A 299 -5.86 15.44 -26.82
CA LYS A 299 -5.13 14.41 -26.05
C LYS A 299 -5.47 14.58 -24.57
N ASN A 300 -6.09 13.57 -23.98
CA ASN A 300 -6.59 13.62 -22.61
C ASN A 300 -5.58 12.97 -21.67
N PRO A 301 -5.33 13.54 -20.46
CA PRO A 301 -4.45 12.97 -19.43
C PRO A 301 -5.18 11.90 -18.59
N ASP A 302 -5.93 10.99 -19.22
CA ASP A 302 -6.85 10.07 -18.54
C ASP A 302 -6.17 9.23 -17.45
N VAL A 303 -4.90 8.89 -17.64
CA VAL A 303 -4.15 8.11 -16.65
C VAL A 303 -4.05 8.88 -15.33
N PHE A 304 -3.74 10.17 -15.36
CA PHE A 304 -3.69 10.99 -14.15
C PHE A 304 -5.08 11.30 -13.60
N GLU A 305 -6.11 11.40 -14.44
CA GLU A 305 -7.49 11.57 -13.97
C GLU A 305 -7.98 10.35 -13.19
N ILE A 306 -7.75 9.14 -13.72
CA ILE A 306 -8.09 7.88 -13.05
C ILE A 306 -7.23 7.68 -11.79
N MET A 307 -5.93 7.95 -11.86
CA MET A 307 -5.03 7.89 -10.70
C MET A 307 -5.54 8.80 -9.56
N ARG A 308 -5.87 10.05 -9.87
CA ARG A 308 -6.42 11.01 -8.90
C ARG A 308 -7.71 10.49 -8.26
N ALA A 309 -8.62 9.91 -9.06
CA ALA A 309 -9.87 9.36 -8.54
C ALA A 309 -9.65 8.15 -7.63
N LYS A 310 -8.79 7.19 -8.04
CA LYS A 310 -8.39 6.04 -7.21
C LYS A 310 -7.75 6.49 -5.90
N CYS A 311 -6.78 7.40 -5.97
CA CYS A 311 -6.07 7.91 -4.81
C CYS A 311 -6.98 8.72 -3.87
N ASN A 312 -7.94 9.51 -4.39
CA ASN A 312 -8.95 10.17 -3.56
C ASN A 312 -9.84 9.17 -2.82
N ARG A 313 -10.21 8.06 -3.46
CA ARG A 313 -10.97 6.98 -2.83
C ARG A 313 -10.16 6.29 -1.72
N LEU A 314 -8.88 5.99 -1.96
CA LEU A 314 -8.00 5.38 -0.97
C LEU A 314 -7.84 6.24 0.30
N GLN A 315 -7.93 7.55 0.20
CA GLN A 315 -7.89 8.44 1.35
C GLN A 315 -9.10 8.29 2.30
N ALA A 316 -10.21 7.72 1.85
CA ALA A 316 -11.37 7.43 2.69
C ALA A 316 -11.23 6.13 3.51
N LEU A 317 -10.33 5.21 3.10
CA LEU A 317 -10.16 3.89 3.70
C LEU A 317 -10.02 3.89 5.23
N PRO A 318 -9.24 4.77 5.88
CA PRO A 318 -9.14 4.81 7.34
C PRO A 318 -10.48 5.12 8.02
N MET A 319 -11.32 5.92 7.40
CA MET A 319 -12.65 6.27 7.92
C MET A 319 -13.61 5.09 7.82
N ASP A 320 -13.63 4.41 6.67
CA ASP A 320 -14.47 3.23 6.47
C ASP A 320 -14.14 2.14 7.50
N ILE A 321 -12.84 1.85 7.71
CA ILE A 321 -12.40 0.90 8.75
C ILE A 321 -12.81 1.38 10.14
N THR A 322 -12.70 2.69 10.43
CA THR A 322 -13.11 3.25 11.72
C THR A 322 -14.61 3.02 11.97
N MET A 323 -15.45 3.20 10.96
CA MET A 323 -16.90 2.98 11.09
C MET A 323 -17.26 1.51 11.36
N ILE A 324 -16.54 0.56 10.73
CA ILE A 324 -16.75 -0.87 10.96
C ILE A 324 -16.37 -1.27 12.38
N MET A 325 -15.27 -0.74 12.93
CA MET A 325 -14.75 -1.14 14.23
C MET A 325 -15.31 -0.36 15.42
N ASN A 326 -16.15 0.65 15.18
CA ASN A 326 -16.74 1.44 16.25
C ASN A 326 -17.69 0.61 17.12
N ASN A 327 -17.71 0.93 18.43
CA ASN A 327 -18.61 0.35 19.43
C ASN A 327 -18.43 -1.16 19.68
N LEU A 328 -17.29 -1.73 19.29
CA LEU A 328 -16.96 -3.11 19.59
C LEU A 328 -16.21 -3.19 20.94
N PRO A 329 -16.67 -4.03 21.89
CA PRO A 329 -15.90 -4.30 23.11
C PRO A 329 -14.63 -5.11 22.84
N SER A 330 -13.81 -5.35 23.89
CA SER A 330 -12.64 -6.22 23.76
C SER A 330 -13.03 -7.66 23.40
N GLY A 331 -12.20 -8.31 22.56
CA GLY A 331 -12.42 -9.64 22.07
C GLY A 331 -12.59 -9.67 20.54
N TYR A 332 -12.99 -10.82 20.02
CA TYR A 332 -13.26 -11.00 18.59
C TYR A 332 -14.74 -10.76 18.27
N PHE A 333 -14.97 -10.04 17.18
CA PHE A 333 -16.31 -9.83 16.62
C PHE A 333 -16.28 -10.03 15.11
N ARG A 334 -17.35 -10.63 14.57
CA ARG A 334 -17.46 -10.93 13.14
C ARG A 334 -17.58 -9.69 12.27
N ASP A 335 -17.96 -8.56 12.83
CA ASP A 335 -17.97 -7.23 12.19
C ASP A 335 -16.63 -6.94 11.50
N LEU A 336 -15.51 -7.31 12.13
CA LEU A 336 -14.16 -7.08 11.62
C LEU A 336 -13.84 -7.90 10.36
N GLN A 337 -14.68 -8.87 9.99
CA GLN A 337 -14.56 -9.62 8.74
C GLN A 337 -14.72 -8.70 7.52
N ILE A 338 -15.65 -7.75 7.61
CA ILE A 338 -15.96 -6.80 6.52
C ILE A 338 -14.76 -5.92 6.15
N ILE A 339 -13.83 -5.68 7.08
CA ILE A 339 -12.61 -4.90 6.81
C ILE A 339 -11.81 -5.49 5.64
N LYS A 340 -11.79 -6.81 5.47
CA LYS A 340 -11.06 -7.47 4.37
C LYS A 340 -11.52 -6.99 2.99
N GLU A 341 -12.81 -6.70 2.82
CA GLU A 341 -13.38 -6.25 1.54
C GLU A 341 -12.81 -4.92 1.05
N LEU A 342 -12.41 -4.07 1.98
CA LEU A 342 -11.87 -2.74 1.71
C LEU A 342 -10.34 -2.74 1.77
N PHE A 343 -9.79 -3.43 2.76
CA PHE A 343 -8.37 -3.37 3.10
C PHE A 343 -7.48 -4.17 2.15
N LEU A 344 -7.85 -5.43 1.84
CA LEU A 344 -6.98 -6.27 0.99
C LEU A 344 -6.82 -5.73 -0.44
N PRO A 345 -7.88 -5.26 -1.14
CA PRO A 345 -7.72 -4.72 -2.49
C PRO A 345 -6.97 -3.39 -2.56
N ALA A 346 -6.94 -2.62 -1.45
CA ALA A 346 -6.35 -1.28 -1.43
C ALA A 346 -4.85 -1.28 -1.75
N PHE A 347 -4.13 -2.34 -1.38
CA PHE A 347 -2.70 -2.48 -1.68
C PHE A 347 -2.44 -2.60 -3.17
N ALA A 348 -3.18 -3.47 -3.85
CA ALA A 348 -3.03 -3.65 -5.31
C ALA A 348 -3.36 -2.35 -6.03
N GLU A 349 -4.42 -1.65 -5.64
CA GLU A 349 -4.81 -0.37 -6.26
C GLU A 349 -3.75 0.72 -6.07
N LEU A 350 -3.14 0.82 -4.88
CA LEU A 350 -2.07 1.80 -4.64
C LEU A 350 -0.79 1.45 -5.42
N LYS A 351 -0.43 0.15 -5.48
CA LYS A 351 0.73 -0.31 -6.28
C LYS A 351 0.55 -0.01 -7.78
N GLU A 352 -0.64 -0.20 -8.33
CA GLU A 352 -0.95 0.18 -9.71
C GLU A 352 -0.77 1.68 -9.95
N CYS A 353 -1.25 2.53 -9.02
CA CYS A 353 -1.08 3.98 -9.11
C CYS A 353 0.40 4.39 -9.05
N LEU A 354 1.19 3.80 -8.13
CA LEU A 354 2.63 4.05 -8.01
C LEU A 354 3.39 3.63 -9.27
N ALA A 355 3.13 2.43 -9.78
CA ALA A 355 3.77 1.93 -11.00
C ALA A 355 3.47 2.81 -12.22
N MET A 356 2.23 3.25 -12.36
CA MET A 356 1.82 4.13 -13.46
C MET A 356 2.40 5.53 -13.31
N ALA A 357 2.46 6.07 -12.08
CA ALA A 357 3.12 7.34 -11.81
C ALA A 357 4.60 7.30 -12.19
N THR A 358 5.32 6.26 -11.74
CA THR A 358 6.73 6.05 -12.08
C THR A 358 6.94 6.00 -13.59
N TYR A 359 6.15 5.19 -14.30
CA TYR A 359 6.24 5.04 -15.75
C TYR A 359 6.10 6.38 -16.48
N ILE A 360 5.15 7.22 -16.06
CA ILE A 360 4.91 8.51 -16.72
C ILE A 360 5.97 9.54 -16.34
N ILE A 361 6.37 9.62 -15.06
CA ILE A 361 7.37 10.58 -14.59
C ILE A 361 8.72 10.36 -15.28
N GLU A 362 9.13 9.11 -15.51
CA GLU A 362 10.36 8.82 -16.28
C GLU A 362 10.34 9.38 -17.71
N ARG A 363 9.14 9.57 -18.29
CA ARG A 363 8.93 9.87 -19.72
C ARG A 363 8.31 11.23 -19.99
N ILE A 364 7.92 11.95 -18.94
CA ILE A 364 7.30 13.28 -19.07
C ILE A 364 8.29 14.28 -19.67
N GLU A 365 7.82 15.06 -20.65
CA GLU A 365 8.60 16.12 -21.26
C GLU A 365 8.23 17.47 -20.64
N VAL A 366 9.23 18.30 -20.31
CA VAL A 366 9.02 19.66 -19.83
C VAL A 366 9.16 20.66 -20.97
N ASN A 367 8.33 21.70 -20.95
CA ASN A 367 8.42 22.81 -21.91
C ASN A 367 9.49 23.83 -21.46
N LYS A 368 10.68 23.74 -22.07
CA LYS A 368 11.81 24.62 -21.75
C LYS A 368 11.61 26.06 -22.24
N GLU A 369 10.68 26.29 -23.17
CA GLU A 369 10.44 27.58 -23.82
C GLU A 369 9.28 28.38 -23.17
N ILE A 370 8.73 27.90 -22.06
CA ILE A 370 7.54 28.47 -21.43
C ILE A 370 7.74 29.95 -21.06
N LEU A 371 8.96 30.35 -20.67
CA LEU A 371 9.30 31.70 -20.27
C LEU A 371 9.58 32.65 -21.46
N ASN A 372 9.46 32.18 -22.70
CA ASN A 372 9.46 33.08 -23.85
C ASN A 372 8.15 33.85 -23.97
N ASP A 373 7.09 33.41 -23.29
CA ASP A 373 5.82 34.13 -23.23
C ASP A 373 5.92 35.29 -22.23
N SER A 374 5.74 36.51 -22.75
CA SER A 374 5.85 37.77 -21.99
C SER A 374 4.81 37.90 -20.86
N ARG A 375 3.72 37.11 -20.88
CA ARG A 375 2.76 37.09 -19.74
C ARG A 375 3.39 36.71 -18.42
N TYR A 376 4.57 36.04 -18.45
CA TYR A 376 5.32 35.63 -17.25
C TYR A 376 6.41 36.64 -16.83
N ASP A 377 6.64 37.72 -17.58
CA ASP A 377 7.74 38.66 -17.28
C ASP A 377 7.63 39.28 -15.89
N ALA A 378 6.41 39.63 -15.46
CA ALA A 378 6.19 40.23 -14.14
C ALA A 378 6.49 39.33 -12.95
N MET A 379 6.63 37.99 -13.14
CA MET A 379 6.99 37.07 -12.06
C MET A 379 8.41 37.31 -11.51
N PHE A 380 9.28 37.95 -12.30
CA PHE A 380 10.64 38.31 -11.90
C PHE A 380 10.72 39.67 -11.11
N SER A 381 9.57 40.28 -10.83
CA SER A 381 9.53 41.59 -10.15
C SER A 381 10.16 41.56 -8.76
N VAL A 382 10.00 40.49 -8.01
CA VAL A 382 10.61 40.32 -6.67
C VAL A 382 12.14 40.23 -6.77
N GLU A 383 12.66 39.55 -7.78
CA GLU A 383 14.11 39.44 -8.03
C GLU A 383 14.71 40.84 -8.28
N GLU A 384 14.02 41.69 -9.06
CA GLU A 384 14.45 43.06 -9.31
C GLU A 384 14.34 43.95 -8.07
N VAL A 385 13.28 43.79 -7.26
CA VAL A 385 13.17 44.47 -5.95
C VAL A 385 14.32 44.10 -5.04
N ASN A 386 14.64 42.80 -4.96
CA ASN A 386 15.75 42.30 -4.13
C ASN A 386 17.11 42.82 -4.63
N ARG A 387 17.32 42.86 -5.95
CA ARG A 387 18.53 43.40 -6.55
C ARG A 387 18.72 44.88 -6.16
N LEU A 388 17.70 45.70 -6.36
CA LEU A 388 17.75 47.11 -6.00
C LEU A 388 17.97 47.33 -4.50
N ALA A 389 17.33 46.51 -3.66
CA ALA A 389 17.53 46.56 -2.20
C ALA A 389 18.97 46.20 -1.81
N THR A 390 19.57 45.23 -2.46
CA THR A 390 20.97 44.81 -2.23
C THR A 390 21.94 45.92 -2.67
N GLU A 391 21.58 46.69 -3.68
CA GLU A 391 22.34 47.86 -4.14
C GLU A 391 22.14 49.11 -3.26
N GLY A 392 21.36 49.02 -2.17
CA GLY A 392 21.20 50.03 -1.14
C GLY A 392 19.91 50.85 -1.22
N MET A 393 19.00 50.54 -2.16
CA MET A 393 17.67 51.21 -2.19
C MET A 393 16.81 50.65 -1.05
N PRO A 394 16.09 51.51 -0.28
CA PRO A 394 15.13 50.99 0.69
C PRO A 394 14.10 50.04 0.04
N PHE A 395 13.85 48.91 0.65
CA PHE A 395 12.97 47.86 0.07
C PHE A 395 11.60 48.40 -0.41
N ARG A 396 10.98 49.30 0.37
CA ARG A 396 9.68 49.89 0.01
C ARG A 396 9.74 50.83 -1.20
N ASP A 397 10.87 51.50 -1.40
CA ASP A 397 11.08 52.36 -2.55
C ASP A 397 11.38 51.53 -3.81
N ALA A 398 12.19 50.44 -3.66
CA ALA A 398 12.41 49.48 -4.72
C ALA A 398 11.09 48.83 -5.18
N TYR A 399 10.25 48.39 -4.21
CA TYR A 399 8.93 47.85 -4.49
C TYR A 399 8.03 48.80 -5.29
N LYS A 400 7.95 50.07 -4.85
CA LYS A 400 7.15 51.10 -5.56
C LYS A 400 7.68 51.34 -6.97
N LYS A 401 9.01 51.47 -7.11
CA LYS A 401 9.65 51.70 -8.39
C LYS A 401 9.32 50.57 -9.37
N VAL A 402 9.56 49.33 -8.99
CA VAL A 402 9.29 48.16 -9.85
C VAL A 402 7.81 48.05 -10.19
N GLY A 403 6.91 48.30 -9.23
CA GLY A 403 5.47 48.33 -9.47
C GLY A 403 5.07 49.36 -10.54
N LEU A 404 5.61 50.58 -10.45
CA LEU A 404 5.37 51.64 -11.44
C LEU A 404 5.95 51.29 -12.82
N ASP A 405 7.13 50.67 -12.88
CA ASP A 405 7.74 50.24 -14.13
C ASP A 405 6.87 49.15 -14.83
N ILE A 406 6.25 48.24 -14.05
CA ILE A 406 5.30 47.24 -14.57
C ILE A 406 4.03 47.91 -15.12
N GLU A 407 3.44 48.85 -14.35
CA GLU A 407 2.23 49.58 -14.78
C GLU A 407 2.47 50.42 -16.03
N ALA A 408 3.67 51.00 -16.15
CA ALA A 408 4.09 51.78 -17.32
C ALA A 408 4.49 50.89 -18.53
N GLY A 409 4.59 49.58 -18.37
CA GLY A 409 5.06 48.65 -19.41
C GLY A 409 6.55 48.81 -19.76
N THR A 410 7.34 49.40 -18.85
CA THR A 410 8.80 49.62 -19.02
C THR A 410 9.64 48.60 -18.28
N PHE A 411 9.01 47.73 -17.50
CA PHE A 411 9.70 46.64 -16.78
C PHE A 411 10.33 45.63 -17.74
N THR A 412 11.63 45.45 -17.60
CA THR A 412 12.38 44.40 -18.34
C THR A 412 12.92 43.40 -17.34
N PRO A 413 12.46 42.14 -17.37
CA PRO A 413 12.88 41.14 -16.41
C PRO A 413 14.32 40.68 -16.64
N ASN A 414 15.08 40.51 -15.56
CA ASN A 414 16.26 39.68 -15.58
C ASN A 414 15.78 38.22 -15.32
N LYS A 415 15.96 37.33 -16.30
CA LYS A 415 15.54 35.93 -16.22
C LYS A 415 16.66 34.99 -15.70
N ASP A 416 17.82 35.55 -15.35
CA ASP A 416 18.92 34.83 -14.71
C ASP A 416 18.67 34.81 -13.20
N VAL A 417 18.06 33.77 -12.71
CA VAL A 417 17.70 33.58 -11.29
C VAL A 417 18.59 32.55 -10.67
N HIS A 418 19.31 32.91 -9.64
CA HIS A 418 20.16 32.02 -8.89
C HIS A 418 20.10 32.34 -7.39
N HIS A 419 19.59 31.37 -6.62
CA HIS A 419 19.55 31.43 -5.16
C HIS A 419 20.68 30.61 -4.55
N THR A 420 21.18 30.99 -3.39
CA THR A 420 22.28 30.31 -2.71
C THR A 420 21.86 29.53 -1.47
N HIS A 421 20.66 29.83 -0.95
CA HIS A 421 20.15 29.15 0.23
C HIS A 421 19.59 27.76 -0.11
N GLU A 422 19.54 26.91 0.91
CA GLU A 422 19.14 25.52 0.81
C GLU A 422 17.68 25.39 0.31
N GLY A 423 17.44 24.39 -0.55
CA GLY A 423 16.10 24.02 -1.02
C GLY A 423 15.50 24.99 -2.06
N SER A 424 16.29 25.85 -2.73
CA SER A 424 15.82 26.81 -3.72
C SER A 424 16.48 26.62 -5.08
N ILE A 425 16.11 27.46 -6.06
CA ILE A 425 16.68 27.49 -7.41
C ILE A 425 18.21 27.63 -7.30
N GLY A 426 18.95 26.67 -7.87
CA GLY A 426 20.41 26.64 -7.80
C GLY A 426 20.98 25.79 -6.64
N ASN A 427 20.18 25.46 -5.62
CA ASN A 427 20.58 24.59 -4.50
C ASN A 427 19.40 23.72 -4.02
N LEU A 428 19.03 22.70 -4.78
CA LEU A 428 17.81 21.90 -4.57
C LEU A 428 17.86 20.94 -3.37
N CYS A 429 19.04 20.70 -2.81
CA CYS A 429 19.26 19.74 -1.71
C CYS A 429 18.81 18.29 -2.03
N ASN A 430 18.89 17.87 -3.29
CA ASN A 430 18.45 16.55 -3.74
C ASN A 430 19.16 15.41 -3.01
N GLU A 431 20.46 15.56 -2.69
CA GLU A 431 21.24 14.55 -1.96
C GLU A 431 20.80 14.42 -0.50
N GLU A 432 20.44 15.51 0.15
CA GLU A 432 19.91 15.52 1.51
C GLU A 432 18.54 14.81 1.58
N ILE A 433 17.65 15.08 0.63
CA ILE A 433 16.34 14.42 0.49
C ILE A 433 16.55 12.92 0.23
N LYS A 434 17.51 12.55 -0.63
CA LYS A 434 17.85 11.16 -0.90
C LYS A 434 18.36 10.43 0.35
N LYS A 435 19.25 11.05 1.12
CA LYS A 435 19.74 10.49 2.39
C LYS A 435 18.61 10.27 3.38
N LEU A 436 17.66 11.21 3.48
CA LEU A 436 16.48 11.07 4.32
C LEU A 436 15.66 9.84 3.91
N MET A 437 15.25 9.75 2.65
CA MET A 437 14.44 8.63 2.13
C MET A 437 15.11 7.28 2.38
N TYR A 438 16.36 7.12 1.95
CA TYR A 438 17.05 5.84 2.08
C TYR A 438 17.43 5.49 3.52
N GLY A 439 17.66 6.49 4.38
CA GLY A 439 17.84 6.28 5.81
C GLY A 439 16.60 5.63 6.47
N ILE A 440 15.41 6.08 6.09
CA ILE A 440 14.13 5.52 6.58
C ILE A 440 13.90 4.11 6.02
N TYR A 441 14.03 3.96 4.69
CA TYR A 441 13.80 2.69 4.00
C TYR A 441 14.71 1.57 4.50
N ASN A 442 16.02 1.82 4.58
CA ASN A 442 16.99 0.82 5.01
C ASN A 442 16.84 0.41 6.49
N ALA A 443 16.22 1.24 7.32
CA ALA A 443 15.95 0.92 8.72
C ALA A 443 14.76 -0.06 8.94
N MET A 444 14.08 -0.50 7.87
CA MET A 444 12.93 -1.43 7.98
C MET A 444 13.32 -2.91 7.99
N ASP A 445 14.54 -3.27 7.58
CA ASP A 445 15.10 -4.64 7.58
C ASP A 445 14.12 -5.71 7.04
N PHE A 446 13.73 -5.56 5.78
CA PHE A 446 12.83 -6.53 5.13
C PHE A 446 13.45 -7.92 4.94
N ASP A 447 14.77 -8.04 4.95
CA ASP A 447 15.46 -9.30 4.69
C ASP A 447 15.21 -10.34 5.77
N LYS A 448 15.02 -9.93 7.03
CA LYS A 448 14.64 -10.85 8.11
C LYS A 448 13.35 -11.61 7.80
N ALA A 449 12.32 -10.91 7.35
CA ALA A 449 11.05 -11.49 6.98
C ALA A 449 11.17 -12.42 5.76
N ARG A 450 11.85 -11.97 4.71
CA ARG A 450 12.09 -12.76 3.48
C ARG A 450 12.88 -14.04 3.76
N ASN A 451 13.90 -13.97 4.60
CA ASN A 451 14.74 -15.11 4.94
C ASN A 451 13.99 -16.13 5.80
N ALA A 452 13.14 -15.68 6.72
CA ALA A 452 12.27 -16.54 7.51
C ALA A 452 11.27 -17.32 6.63
N GLU A 453 10.60 -16.65 5.71
CA GLU A 453 9.69 -17.30 4.76
C GLU A 453 10.41 -18.33 3.90
N LYS A 454 11.57 -17.98 3.32
CA LYS A 454 12.39 -18.91 2.55
C LYS A 454 12.84 -20.14 3.37
N ALA A 455 13.15 -19.95 4.65
CA ALA A 455 13.58 -21.02 5.53
C ALA A 455 12.45 -22.03 5.82
N LEU A 456 11.22 -21.54 6.06
CA LEU A 456 10.04 -22.39 6.27
C LEU A 456 9.65 -23.22 5.03
N LEU A 457 9.88 -22.66 3.84
CA LEU A 457 9.56 -23.32 2.57
C LEU A 457 10.65 -24.27 2.07
N LYS A 458 11.87 -24.17 2.58
CA LYS A 458 12.93 -25.14 2.28
C LYS A 458 12.64 -26.46 2.98
N ALA A 459 12.93 -27.57 2.28
CA ALA A 459 12.74 -28.93 2.81
C ALA A 459 13.73 -29.25 3.93
#